data_5c06e8d578353dae71e9706b54373cba
#
_entry.id   5c06e8d578353dae71e9706b54373cba
#
_cell.length_a   1.000
_cell.length_b   1.000
_cell.length_c   1.000
_cell.angle_alpha   90.00
_cell.angle_beta   90.00
_cell.angle_gamma   90.00
#
_symmetry.space_group_name_H-M   'P 1'
#
loop_
_entity.id
_entity.type
_entity.pdbx_description
1 polymer ?
#
loop_
_entity_poly.entity_id
_entity_poly.type
_entity_poly.pdbx_seq_one_letter_code
_entity_poly.pdbx_strand_id
1 'polypeptide(L)'
;MKKTLFKRLAALAVCCGAATSFAFAANAIHKTVTIEYANIKLVIDGVEITPTDANGTVVEPFIYNGTTYLPVRAVGDAIGKQVTWDGGSKTVYLGEAPNSKKWMIDLCPPYESFCYETPSSFKMSGKTYTHGFTLNWMGYGLFNLNGNYETLSCDIGHVDGTSMNDAQVEIYLDGDLSQIIEVGAEDLVTHIDIPLHHALQMKIIMNQLTLTGFANCELS
;
A
#
# COMPACT_ATOMS: atom_id res chain seq x y z
N MET A 1 -64.22 -46.96 20.80
CA MET A 1 -62.82 -47.36 20.87
C MET A 1 -62.02 -46.30 20.13
N LYS A 2 -61.45 -45.34 20.80
CA LYS A 2 -60.72 -44.23 20.22
C LYS A 2 -59.25 -44.32 20.62
N LYS A 3 -58.36 -44.54 19.69
CA LYS A 3 -56.91 -44.50 19.89
C LYS A 3 -56.43 -43.08 19.71
N THR A 4 -56.02 -42.46 20.76
CA THR A 4 -55.36 -41.13 20.74
C THR A 4 -53.90 -41.26 20.37
N LEU A 5 -53.56 -40.64 19.28
CA LEU A 5 -52.21 -40.58 18.73
C LEU A 5 -51.42 -39.41 19.40
N PHE A 6 -50.49 -39.72 20.27
CA PHE A 6 -49.57 -38.71 20.83
C PHE A 6 -48.51 -38.34 19.80
N LYS A 7 -48.63 -37.18 19.24
CA LYS A 7 -47.56 -36.59 18.44
C LYS A 7 -46.55 -35.94 19.37
N ARG A 8 -45.37 -36.53 19.45
CA ARG A 8 -44.20 -35.91 20.10
C ARG A 8 -43.63 -34.86 19.14
N LEU A 9 -43.81 -33.58 19.48
CA LEU A 9 -43.13 -32.47 18.86
C LEU A 9 -41.73 -32.39 19.49
N ALA A 10 -40.70 -32.77 18.73
CA ALA A 10 -39.31 -32.48 19.09
C ALA A 10 -39.02 -31.03 18.68
N ALA A 11 -38.95 -30.14 19.65
CA ALA A 11 -38.48 -28.78 19.43
C ALA A 11 -36.96 -28.81 19.28
N LEU A 12 -36.47 -28.64 18.05
CA LEU A 12 -35.06 -28.42 17.74
C LEU A 12 -34.74 -26.95 18.09
N ALA A 13 -34.15 -26.72 19.27
CA ALA A 13 -33.61 -25.42 19.63
C ALA A 13 -32.32 -25.18 18.80
N VAL A 14 -32.42 -24.46 17.71
CA VAL A 14 -31.27 -23.92 16.98
C VAL A 14 -30.74 -22.74 17.82
N CYS A 15 -29.69 -22.97 18.60
CA CYS A 15 -28.89 -21.91 19.20
C CYS A 15 -28.12 -21.19 18.09
N CYS A 16 -28.73 -20.18 17.48
CA CYS A 16 -27.98 -19.16 16.76
C CYS A 16 -27.16 -18.36 17.78
N GLY A 17 -25.89 -18.73 17.95
CA GLY A 17 -24.93 -17.92 18.64
C GLY A 17 -24.69 -16.63 17.82
N ALA A 18 -25.44 -15.58 18.12
CA ALA A 18 -25.13 -14.25 17.67
C ALA A 18 -23.81 -13.83 18.38
N ALA A 19 -22.70 -13.96 17.68
CA ALA A 19 -21.47 -13.30 18.07
C ALA A 19 -21.72 -11.79 17.97
N THR A 20 -22.15 -11.17 19.07
CA THR A 20 -22.20 -9.73 19.18
C THR A 20 -20.77 -9.21 19.22
N SER A 21 -20.25 -8.82 18.06
CA SER A 21 -19.04 -8.02 17.97
C SER A 21 -19.33 -6.69 18.68
N PHE A 22 -18.87 -6.55 19.93
CA PHE A 22 -18.85 -5.26 20.60
C PHE A 22 -17.82 -4.40 19.87
N ALA A 23 -18.24 -3.65 18.87
CA ALA A 23 -17.48 -2.52 18.39
C ALA A 23 -17.41 -1.51 19.54
N PHE A 24 -16.25 -1.39 20.17
CA PHE A 24 -15.96 -0.28 21.06
C PHE A 24 -15.91 0.97 20.17
N ALA A 25 -17.05 1.62 19.98
CA ALA A 25 -17.10 2.96 19.49
C ALA A 25 -16.40 3.83 20.55
N ALA A 26 -15.16 4.25 20.26
CA ALA A 26 -14.50 5.25 21.06
C ALA A 26 -15.39 6.49 21.03
N ASN A 27 -16.05 6.82 22.15
CA ASN A 27 -16.92 7.98 22.26
C ASN A 27 -16.09 9.22 21.99
N ALA A 28 -16.28 9.83 20.82
CA ALA A 28 -15.65 11.11 20.51
C ALA A 28 -16.24 12.16 21.46
N ILE A 29 -15.36 12.78 22.26
CA ILE A 29 -15.77 13.89 23.13
C ILE A 29 -15.84 15.14 22.27
N HIS A 30 -17.03 15.68 22.05
CA HIS A 30 -17.24 16.95 21.35
C HIS A 30 -17.19 18.11 22.34
N LYS A 31 -16.42 19.15 22.01
CA LYS A 31 -16.32 20.40 22.77
C LYS A 31 -16.60 21.56 21.84
N THR A 32 -17.41 22.50 22.28
CA THR A 32 -17.57 23.80 21.61
C THR A 32 -16.52 24.75 22.16
N VAL A 33 -15.75 25.36 21.27
CA VAL A 33 -14.70 26.34 21.62
C VAL A 33 -14.86 27.59 20.80
N THR A 34 -14.45 28.73 21.37
CA THR A 34 -14.37 30.00 20.63
C THR A 34 -12.96 30.14 20.10
N ILE A 35 -12.82 30.33 18.78
CA ILE A 35 -11.55 30.53 18.08
C ILE A 35 -11.52 31.91 17.45
N GLU A 36 -10.32 32.45 17.23
CA GLU A 36 -10.10 33.75 16.60
C GLU A 36 -9.40 33.56 15.25
N TYR A 37 -9.97 34.10 14.19
CA TYR A 37 -9.34 34.23 12.87
C TYR A 37 -8.72 35.63 12.76
N ALA A 38 -7.40 35.69 12.63
CA ALA A 38 -6.65 36.95 12.66
C ALA A 38 -5.82 37.18 11.38
N ASN A 39 -6.25 36.65 10.24
CA ASN A 39 -5.52 36.68 8.95
C ASN A 39 -4.06 36.27 9.10
N ILE A 40 -3.85 35.14 9.80
CA ILE A 40 -2.51 34.59 10.09
C ILE A 40 -1.88 34.13 8.81
N LYS A 41 -0.70 34.67 8.51
CA LYS A 41 0.11 34.25 7.37
C LYS A 41 1.06 33.15 7.78
N LEU A 42 1.17 32.13 6.96
CA LEU A 42 2.17 31.07 7.09
C LEU A 42 3.31 31.33 6.10
N VAL A 43 4.52 31.54 6.62
CA VAL A 43 5.73 31.73 5.82
C VAL A 43 6.74 30.66 6.18
N ILE A 44 7.19 29.88 5.20
CA ILE A 44 8.18 28.81 5.39
C ILE A 44 9.33 29.09 4.43
N ASP A 45 10.55 29.16 4.95
CA ASP A 45 11.77 29.48 4.19
C ASP A 45 11.63 30.75 3.30
N GLY A 46 10.89 31.74 3.81
CA GLY A 46 10.65 33.01 3.13
C GLY A 46 9.55 33.00 2.07
N VAL A 47 8.88 31.86 1.86
CA VAL A 47 7.75 31.71 0.93
C VAL A 47 6.43 31.73 1.69
N GLU A 48 5.51 32.63 1.29
CA GLU A 48 4.15 32.65 1.86
C GLU A 48 3.34 31.48 1.31
N ILE A 49 2.79 30.65 2.20
CA ILE A 49 2.03 29.45 1.89
C ILE A 49 0.55 29.71 2.14
N THR A 50 -0.30 29.40 1.17
CA THR A 50 -1.76 29.33 1.37
C THR A 50 -2.12 27.91 1.82
N PRO A 51 -2.51 27.70 3.09
CA PRO A 51 -2.80 26.36 3.58
C PRO A 51 -4.06 25.78 2.92
N THR A 52 -3.99 24.51 2.48
CA THR A 52 -5.12 23.76 1.93
C THR A 52 -5.30 22.41 2.62
N ASP A 53 -6.52 21.86 2.52
CA ASP A 53 -6.79 20.46 2.88
C ASP A 53 -6.39 19.48 1.76
N ALA A 54 -6.70 18.20 1.95
CA ALA A 54 -6.41 17.15 0.96
C ALA A 54 -7.18 17.31 -0.37
N ASN A 55 -8.23 18.12 -0.40
CA ASN A 55 -9.06 18.39 -1.58
C ASN A 55 -8.70 19.72 -2.26
N GLY A 56 -7.67 20.41 -1.75
CA GLY A 56 -7.27 21.73 -2.25
C GLY A 56 -8.12 22.90 -1.72
N THR A 57 -9.01 22.67 -0.75
CA THR A 57 -9.80 23.74 -0.12
C THR A 57 -8.93 24.50 0.87
N VAL A 58 -8.97 25.84 0.81
CA VAL A 58 -8.22 26.70 1.73
C VAL A 58 -8.69 26.49 3.17
N VAL A 59 -7.73 26.30 4.07
CA VAL A 59 -7.96 26.12 5.52
C VAL A 59 -7.19 27.21 6.27
N GLU A 60 -7.92 28.09 6.93
CA GLU A 60 -7.31 29.21 7.67
C GLU A 60 -6.70 28.77 8.99
N PRO A 61 -5.48 29.22 9.33
CA PRO A 61 -4.95 29.16 10.69
C PRO A 61 -5.81 29.96 11.66
N PHE A 62 -5.87 29.53 12.93
CA PHE A 62 -6.66 30.21 13.95
C PHE A 62 -5.93 30.24 15.31
N ILE A 63 -6.39 31.10 16.22
CA ILE A 63 -5.92 31.19 17.60
C ILE A 63 -6.96 30.58 18.54
N TYR A 64 -6.52 29.76 19.44
CA TYR A 64 -7.33 29.27 20.55
C TYR A 64 -6.51 29.34 21.85
N ASN A 65 -7.06 29.99 22.87
CA ASN A 65 -6.37 30.20 24.16
C ASN A 65 -4.94 30.75 24.03
N GLY A 66 -4.74 31.71 23.12
CA GLY A 66 -3.42 32.30 22.88
C GLY A 66 -2.41 31.43 22.12
N THR A 67 -2.83 30.25 21.66
CA THR A 67 -2.00 29.35 20.84
C THR A 67 -2.45 29.39 19.41
N THR A 68 -1.52 29.54 18.48
CA THR A 68 -1.82 29.47 17.03
C THR A 68 -1.86 28.01 16.58
N TYR A 69 -2.95 27.63 15.94
CA TYR A 69 -3.16 26.33 15.34
C TYR A 69 -2.98 26.42 13.83
N LEU A 70 -2.14 25.54 13.27
CA LEU A 70 -1.83 25.50 11.85
C LEU A 70 -2.34 24.22 11.23
N PRO A 71 -2.80 24.24 9.96
CA PRO A 71 -3.09 23.05 9.19
C PRO A 71 -1.82 22.22 8.99
N VAL A 72 -1.69 21.11 9.70
CA VAL A 72 -0.47 20.30 9.73
C VAL A 72 -0.06 19.78 8.35
N ARG A 73 -1.03 19.48 7.47
CA ARG A 73 -0.75 19.05 6.09
C ARG A 73 0.00 20.15 5.31
N ALA A 74 -0.49 21.37 5.34
CA ALA A 74 0.17 22.48 4.65
C ALA A 74 1.59 22.73 5.16
N VAL A 75 1.82 22.55 6.47
CA VAL A 75 3.17 22.62 7.05
C VAL A 75 4.03 21.47 6.54
N GLY A 76 3.52 20.24 6.59
CA GLY A 76 4.23 19.05 6.11
C GLY A 76 4.64 19.18 4.65
N ASP A 77 3.70 19.50 3.78
CA ASP A 77 3.93 19.64 2.34
C ASP A 77 4.99 20.71 2.06
N ALA A 78 4.93 21.85 2.76
CA ALA A 78 5.88 22.95 2.58
C ALA A 78 7.33 22.61 3.02
N ILE A 79 7.49 21.70 3.98
CA ILE A 79 8.82 21.21 4.42
C ILE A 79 9.22 19.86 3.79
N GLY A 80 8.47 19.41 2.75
CA GLY A 80 8.73 18.16 2.05
C GLY A 80 8.51 16.90 2.88
N LYS A 81 7.59 16.94 3.87
CA LYS A 81 7.26 15.80 4.73
C LYS A 81 5.84 15.32 4.43
N GLN A 82 5.69 14.02 4.14
CA GLN A 82 4.38 13.40 4.01
C GLN A 82 3.59 13.52 5.32
N VAL A 83 2.29 13.76 5.23
CA VAL A 83 1.39 13.80 6.39
C VAL A 83 0.36 12.69 6.28
N THR A 84 0.40 11.75 7.21
CA THR A 84 -0.52 10.61 7.28
C THR A 84 -1.34 10.66 8.56
N TRP A 85 -2.64 10.37 8.46
CA TRP A 85 -3.55 10.23 9.59
C TRP A 85 -3.91 8.78 9.83
N ASP A 86 -3.59 8.25 11.00
CA ASP A 86 -4.09 6.96 11.46
C ASP A 86 -5.33 7.13 12.33
N GLY A 87 -6.48 6.78 11.77
CA GLY A 87 -7.77 6.87 12.48
C GLY A 87 -7.92 5.84 13.59
N GLY A 88 -7.17 4.73 13.57
CA GLY A 88 -7.20 3.69 14.61
C GLY A 88 -6.50 4.15 15.89
N SER A 89 -5.27 4.60 15.77
CA SER A 89 -4.47 5.11 16.89
C SER A 89 -4.72 6.60 17.19
N LYS A 90 -5.50 7.31 16.36
CA LYS A 90 -5.71 8.76 16.44
C LYS A 90 -4.41 9.56 16.35
N THR A 91 -3.47 9.11 15.51
CA THR A 91 -2.14 9.68 15.40
C THR A 91 -1.94 10.38 14.05
N VAL A 92 -1.36 11.57 14.08
CA VAL A 92 -0.83 12.24 12.89
C VAL A 92 0.66 11.95 12.80
N TYR A 93 1.10 11.40 11.68
CA TYR A 93 2.51 11.22 11.38
C TYR A 93 2.98 12.32 10.43
N LEU A 94 4.10 12.94 10.77
CA LEU A 94 4.82 13.90 9.94
C LEU A 94 6.13 13.24 9.48
N GLY A 95 6.19 12.82 8.21
CA GLY A 95 7.21 11.92 7.68
C GLY A 95 6.70 10.48 7.59
N GLU A 96 7.59 9.50 7.69
CA GLU A 96 7.21 8.09 7.61
C GLU A 96 6.36 7.67 8.83
N ALA A 97 5.20 7.08 8.57
CA ALA A 97 4.41 6.44 9.62
C ALA A 97 5.04 5.09 9.99
N PRO A 98 5.04 4.68 11.28
CA PRO A 98 5.38 3.31 11.66
C PRO A 98 4.52 2.33 10.87
N ASN A 99 5.13 1.32 10.27
CA ASN A 99 4.48 0.33 9.39
C ASN A 99 3.90 0.89 8.07
N SER A 100 4.33 2.06 7.59
CA SER A 100 4.08 2.42 6.20
C SER A 100 4.80 1.41 5.31
N LYS A 101 4.04 0.74 4.46
CA LYS A 101 4.63 -0.19 3.50
C LYS A 101 5.54 0.58 2.55
N LYS A 102 6.76 0.09 2.42
CA LYS A 102 7.78 0.69 1.56
C LYS A 102 7.69 0.05 0.17
N TRP A 103 6.75 0.53 -0.63
CA TRP A 103 6.57 0.00 -1.97
C TRP A 103 7.77 0.34 -2.86
N MET A 104 8.34 -0.68 -3.49
CA MET A 104 9.49 -0.54 -4.38
C MET A 104 9.22 0.44 -5.53
N ILE A 105 8.03 0.44 -6.11
CA ILE A 105 7.64 1.32 -7.22
C ILE A 105 7.69 2.82 -6.86
N ASP A 106 7.50 3.16 -5.57
CA ASP A 106 7.51 4.53 -5.06
C ASP A 106 8.91 4.98 -4.63
N LEU A 107 9.70 4.05 -4.06
CA LEU A 107 11.01 4.34 -3.46
C LEU A 107 12.16 4.19 -4.45
N CYS A 108 12.06 3.20 -5.34
CA CYS A 108 13.11 2.82 -6.27
C CYS A 108 12.50 2.61 -7.68
N PRO A 109 12.01 3.67 -8.35
CA PRO A 109 11.61 3.53 -9.75
C PRO A 109 12.82 3.12 -10.60
N PRO A 110 12.63 2.36 -11.68
CA PRO A 110 13.75 1.95 -12.52
C PRO A 110 14.38 3.16 -13.18
N TYR A 111 15.71 3.24 -13.15
CA TYR A 111 16.45 4.28 -13.88
C TYR A 111 16.65 3.94 -15.36
N GLU A 112 16.50 2.66 -15.71
CA GLU A 112 16.46 2.15 -17.07
C GLU A 112 15.52 0.95 -17.13
N SER A 113 14.71 0.86 -18.17
CA SER A 113 13.77 -0.26 -18.34
C SER A 113 13.37 -0.46 -19.79
N PHE A 114 12.90 -1.66 -20.10
CA PHE A 114 12.30 -2.02 -21.37
C PHE A 114 11.09 -2.91 -21.12
N CYS A 115 9.96 -2.66 -21.80
CA CYS A 115 8.69 -3.39 -21.60
C CYS A 115 8.28 -3.51 -20.13
N TYR A 116 8.50 -2.45 -19.38
CA TYR A 116 8.16 -2.28 -17.97
C TYR A 116 7.02 -1.25 -17.86
N GLU A 117 5.97 -1.61 -17.14
CA GLU A 117 4.81 -0.73 -16.93
C GLU A 117 4.38 -0.74 -15.46
N THR A 118 3.87 0.40 -14.99
CA THR A 118 3.26 0.56 -13.66
C THR A 118 1.78 0.91 -13.81
N PRO A 119 0.92 -0.06 -14.16
CA PRO A 119 -0.50 0.19 -14.33
C PRO A 119 -1.16 0.56 -12.99
N SER A 120 -2.20 1.38 -13.02
CA SER A 120 -2.97 1.76 -11.82
C SER A 120 -3.61 0.55 -11.11
N SER A 121 -3.86 -0.51 -11.86
CA SER A 121 -4.27 -1.82 -11.35
C SER A 121 -4.10 -2.91 -12.41
N PHE A 122 -3.87 -4.14 -11.98
CA PHE A 122 -3.87 -5.35 -12.80
C PHE A 122 -4.38 -6.54 -11.98
N LYS A 123 -4.71 -7.63 -12.67
CA LYS A 123 -5.19 -8.83 -12.00
C LYS A 123 -4.22 -9.99 -12.23
N MET A 124 -4.04 -10.81 -11.20
CA MET A 124 -3.35 -12.09 -11.26
C MET A 124 -4.15 -13.10 -10.44
N SER A 125 -4.42 -14.27 -11.01
CA SER A 125 -5.24 -15.33 -10.41
C SER A 125 -6.58 -14.83 -9.86
N GLY A 126 -7.26 -13.91 -10.57
CA GLY A 126 -8.54 -13.33 -10.20
C GLY A 126 -8.50 -12.22 -9.15
N LYS A 127 -7.37 -12.00 -8.48
CA LYS A 127 -7.18 -10.94 -7.47
C LYS A 127 -6.69 -9.66 -8.13
N THR A 128 -7.28 -8.52 -7.76
CA THR A 128 -6.84 -7.19 -8.22
C THR A 128 -5.73 -6.65 -7.31
N TYR A 129 -4.68 -6.14 -7.95
CA TYR A 129 -3.55 -5.47 -7.31
C TYR A 129 -3.47 -4.01 -7.80
N THR A 130 -3.13 -3.10 -6.90
CA THR A 130 -3.03 -1.66 -7.15
C THR A 130 -1.63 -1.10 -6.90
N HIS A 131 -0.71 -1.92 -6.40
CA HIS A 131 0.69 -1.56 -6.20
C HIS A 131 1.56 -2.63 -6.82
N GLY A 132 2.33 -2.24 -7.82
CA GLY A 132 3.24 -3.15 -8.51
C GLY A 132 3.55 -2.71 -9.93
N PHE A 133 4.24 -3.57 -10.64
CA PHE A 133 4.63 -3.34 -12.03
C PHE A 133 4.47 -4.63 -12.83
N THR A 134 4.54 -4.50 -14.13
CA THR A 134 4.51 -5.63 -15.06
C THR A 134 5.71 -5.61 -15.98
N LEU A 135 6.21 -6.79 -16.34
CA LEU A 135 7.22 -7.00 -17.37
C LEU A 135 6.62 -7.84 -18.50
N ASN A 136 6.93 -7.47 -19.72
CA ASN A 136 6.46 -8.13 -20.94
C ASN A 136 7.63 -8.33 -21.93
N TRP A 137 7.55 -9.33 -22.79
CA TRP A 137 8.40 -9.46 -23.99
C TRP A 137 9.90 -9.34 -23.74
N MET A 138 10.47 -10.19 -22.88
CA MET A 138 11.90 -10.08 -22.54
C MET A 138 12.24 -8.72 -21.88
N GLY A 139 11.26 -8.17 -21.17
CA GLY A 139 11.38 -6.89 -20.48
C GLY A 139 12.36 -6.94 -19.32
N TYR A 140 12.87 -5.77 -18.95
CA TYR A 140 13.74 -5.62 -17.80
C TYR A 140 13.52 -4.29 -17.08
N GLY A 141 13.96 -4.24 -15.84
CA GLY A 141 14.11 -3.01 -15.06
C GLY A 141 15.41 -3.02 -14.27
N LEU A 142 16.09 -1.86 -14.26
CA LEU A 142 17.29 -1.61 -13.47
C LEU A 142 16.98 -0.61 -12.36
N PHE A 143 17.31 -0.97 -11.12
CA PHE A 143 16.92 -0.24 -9.92
C PHE A 143 18.14 0.11 -9.07
N ASN A 144 18.21 1.36 -8.57
CA ASN A 144 19.23 1.78 -7.61
C ASN A 144 18.71 1.54 -6.20
N LEU A 145 19.26 0.54 -5.51
CA LEU A 145 18.92 0.21 -4.11
C LEU A 145 19.78 0.98 -3.12
N ASN A 146 20.95 1.46 -3.55
CA ASN A 146 21.91 2.24 -2.76
C ASN A 146 22.34 1.56 -1.45
N GLY A 147 22.25 0.24 -1.36
CA GLY A 147 22.62 -0.51 -0.16
C GLY A 147 21.64 -0.36 1.02
N ASN A 148 20.44 0.16 0.79
CA ASN A 148 19.51 0.51 1.87
C ASN A 148 18.56 -0.63 2.28
N TYR A 149 18.54 -1.74 1.55
CA TYR A 149 17.52 -2.77 1.71
C TYR A 149 18.12 -4.17 1.84
N GLU A 150 17.54 -4.97 2.72
CA GLU A 150 17.93 -6.36 2.97
C GLU A 150 17.07 -7.33 2.14
N THR A 151 15.78 -7.03 1.96
CA THR A 151 14.83 -7.93 1.31
C THR A 151 13.84 -7.19 0.43
N LEU A 152 13.49 -7.79 -0.71
CA LEU A 152 12.32 -7.44 -1.52
C LEU A 152 11.30 -8.57 -1.41
N SER A 153 10.16 -8.29 -0.77
CA SER A 153 9.01 -9.20 -0.70
C SER A 153 8.00 -8.82 -1.76
N CYS A 154 7.56 -9.77 -2.60
CA CYS A 154 6.54 -9.50 -3.62
C CYS A 154 5.67 -10.71 -3.96
N ASP A 155 4.48 -10.42 -4.51
CA ASP A 155 3.61 -11.42 -5.14
C ASP A 155 3.92 -11.44 -6.64
N ILE A 156 4.25 -12.61 -7.21
CA ILE A 156 4.58 -12.78 -8.64
C ILE A 156 3.60 -13.75 -9.30
N GLY A 157 3.23 -13.49 -10.55
CA GLY A 157 2.37 -14.37 -11.33
C GLY A 157 2.04 -13.81 -12.71
N HIS A 158 1.31 -14.59 -13.50
CA HIS A 158 0.82 -14.14 -14.81
C HIS A 158 -0.32 -13.12 -14.65
N VAL A 159 -0.34 -12.12 -15.52
CA VAL A 159 -1.45 -11.17 -15.59
C VAL A 159 -2.63 -11.82 -16.30
N ASP A 160 -3.81 -11.78 -15.66
CA ASP A 160 -5.03 -12.40 -16.17
C ASP A 160 -5.41 -11.88 -17.55
N GLY A 161 -5.86 -12.79 -18.43
CA GLY A 161 -6.31 -12.48 -19.76
C GLY A 161 -5.19 -12.29 -20.80
N THR A 162 -3.97 -12.64 -20.45
CA THR A 162 -2.81 -12.63 -21.36
C THR A 162 -2.37 -14.04 -21.72
N SER A 163 -1.45 -14.18 -22.68
CA SER A 163 -0.85 -15.48 -23.02
C SER A 163 -0.04 -15.99 -21.84
N MET A 164 -0.39 -17.17 -21.36
CA MET A 164 0.32 -17.83 -20.28
C MET A 164 1.30 -18.85 -20.87
N ASN A 165 2.57 -18.50 -20.83
CA ASN A 165 3.68 -19.42 -21.12
C ASN A 165 4.54 -19.49 -19.87
N ASP A 166 5.26 -20.60 -19.68
CA ASP A 166 6.26 -20.66 -18.62
C ASP A 166 7.18 -19.46 -18.74
N ALA A 167 7.38 -18.74 -17.66
CA ALA A 167 8.25 -17.59 -17.58
C ALA A 167 9.41 -17.85 -16.64
N GLN A 168 10.57 -17.30 -16.97
CA GLN A 168 11.75 -17.30 -16.12
C GLN A 168 12.15 -15.86 -15.85
N VAL A 169 12.21 -15.52 -14.57
CA VAL A 169 12.62 -14.20 -14.10
C VAL A 169 13.99 -14.33 -13.45
N GLU A 170 14.96 -13.61 -13.99
CA GLU A 170 16.31 -13.54 -13.46
C GLU A 170 16.50 -12.27 -12.64
N ILE A 171 17.04 -12.43 -11.44
CA ILE A 171 17.39 -11.34 -10.53
C ILE A 171 18.91 -11.24 -10.45
N TYR A 172 19.44 -10.10 -10.82
CA TYR A 172 20.85 -9.77 -10.69
C TYR A 172 21.04 -8.73 -9.61
N LEU A 173 22.05 -8.91 -8.76
CA LEU A 173 22.48 -7.95 -7.75
C LEU A 173 23.92 -7.56 -8.06
N ASP A 174 24.17 -6.25 -8.18
CA ASP A 174 25.49 -5.66 -8.49
C ASP A 174 26.19 -6.28 -9.70
N GLY A 175 25.38 -6.79 -10.65
CA GLY A 175 25.83 -7.41 -11.89
C GLY A 175 25.94 -8.93 -11.86
N ASP A 176 25.88 -9.56 -10.70
CA ASP A 176 25.92 -11.02 -10.54
C ASP A 176 24.52 -11.62 -10.48
N LEU A 177 24.31 -12.77 -11.12
CA LEU A 177 23.05 -13.52 -11.04
C LEU A 177 22.85 -14.03 -9.61
N SER A 178 21.80 -13.53 -8.96
CA SER A 178 21.46 -13.88 -7.58
C SER A 178 20.42 -15.00 -7.50
N GLN A 179 19.36 -14.90 -8.30
CA GLN A 179 18.23 -15.83 -8.23
C GLN A 179 17.54 -15.97 -9.59
N ILE A 180 16.99 -17.15 -9.84
CA ILE A 180 16.08 -17.43 -10.95
C ILE A 180 14.74 -17.86 -10.34
N ILE A 181 13.65 -17.25 -10.80
CA ILE A 181 12.29 -17.55 -10.37
C ILE A 181 11.54 -18.10 -11.58
N GLU A 182 11.04 -19.31 -11.45
CA GLU A 182 10.19 -19.94 -12.46
C GLU A 182 8.72 -19.59 -12.15
N VAL A 183 7.98 -19.20 -13.17
CA VAL A 183 6.53 -18.93 -13.11
C VAL A 183 5.88 -19.79 -14.17
N GLY A 184 5.33 -20.93 -13.77
CA GLY A 184 4.68 -21.87 -14.70
C GLY A 184 3.40 -21.28 -15.27
N ALA A 185 3.05 -21.68 -16.51
CA ALA A 185 1.89 -21.16 -17.24
C ALA A 185 0.55 -21.29 -16.47
N GLU A 186 0.43 -22.33 -15.64
CA GLU A 186 -0.78 -22.60 -14.85
C GLU A 186 -0.60 -22.27 -13.35
N ASP A 187 0.54 -21.69 -12.98
CA ASP A 187 0.81 -21.37 -11.58
C ASP A 187 -0.11 -20.25 -11.09
N LEU A 188 -0.58 -20.40 -9.84
CA LEU A 188 -1.21 -19.33 -9.12
C LEU A 188 -0.16 -18.31 -8.66
N VAL A 189 -0.62 -17.10 -8.32
CA VAL A 189 0.25 -16.10 -7.72
C VAL A 189 0.98 -16.67 -6.50
N THR A 190 2.29 -16.51 -6.49
CA THR A 190 3.16 -16.94 -5.40
C THR A 190 3.79 -15.74 -4.73
N HIS A 191 3.84 -15.77 -3.41
CA HIS A 191 4.61 -14.82 -2.62
C HIS A 191 6.07 -15.26 -2.51
N ILE A 192 7.00 -14.34 -2.77
CA ILE A 192 8.43 -14.59 -2.72
C ILE A 192 9.17 -13.51 -1.93
N ASP A 193 10.22 -13.93 -1.26
CA ASP A 193 11.20 -13.05 -0.63
C ASP A 193 12.53 -13.18 -1.37
N ILE A 194 13.04 -12.07 -1.87
CA ILE A 194 14.31 -11.95 -2.58
C ILE A 194 15.31 -11.27 -1.66
N PRO A 195 16.33 -12.00 -1.17
CA PRO A 195 17.41 -11.40 -0.38
C PRO A 195 18.20 -10.41 -1.24
N LEU A 196 18.30 -9.17 -0.81
CA LEU A 196 19.03 -8.11 -1.52
C LEU A 196 20.44 -7.88 -0.98
N HIS A 197 20.72 -8.33 0.26
CA HIS A 197 22.04 -8.24 0.89
C HIS A 197 22.69 -6.87 0.83
N HIS A 198 21.88 -5.79 0.95
CA HIS A 198 22.37 -4.42 0.80
C HIS A 198 23.06 -4.12 -0.54
N ALA A 199 22.65 -4.78 -1.63
CA ALA A 199 23.15 -4.50 -2.96
C ALA A 199 22.96 -3.04 -3.35
N LEU A 200 23.85 -2.50 -4.16
CA LEU A 200 23.75 -1.13 -4.68
C LEU A 200 22.74 -1.06 -5.83
N GLN A 201 22.69 -2.10 -6.64
CA GLN A 201 21.82 -2.18 -7.82
C GLN A 201 21.15 -3.53 -7.93
N MET A 202 19.93 -3.52 -8.45
CA MET A 202 19.20 -4.73 -8.83
C MET A 202 18.75 -4.62 -10.28
N LYS A 203 18.84 -5.72 -11.01
CA LYS A 203 18.24 -5.87 -12.34
C LYS A 203 17.28 -7.05 -12.30
N ILE A 204 16.08 -6.84 -12.81
CA ILE A 204 15.07 -7.88 -13.03
C ILE A 204 14.92 -8.06 -14.53
N ILE A 205 15.06 -9.28 -15.03
CA ILE A 205 14.89 -9.63 -16.45
C ILE A 205 13.86 -10.73 -16.57
N MET A 206 12.97 -10.61 -17.53
CA MET A 206 12.08 -11.68 -17.94
C MET A 206 12.49 -12.23 -19.29
N ASN A 207 12.71 -13.54 -19.39
CA ASN A 207 13.27 -14.20 -20.58
C ASN A 207 12.22 -14.82 -21.52
N GLN A 208 10.92 -14.54 -21.34
CA GLN A 208 9.83 -15.15 -22.12
C GLN A 208 8.83 -14.13 -22.66
N LEU A 209 8.10 -14.57 -23.71
CA LEU A 209 7.04 -13.79 -24.35
C LEU A 209 5.70 -13.95 -23.60
N THR A 210 5.66 -13.46 -22.39
CA THR A 210 4.45 -13.46 -21.54
C THR A 210 4.41 -12.17 -20.72
N LEU A 211 3.26 -11.84 -20.14
CA LEU A 211 3.10 -10.69 -19.24
C LEU A 211 3.08 -11.19 -17.80
N THR A 212 4.14 -10.87 -17.07
CA THR A 212 4.28 -11.22 -15.65
C THR A 212 4.11 -9.98 -14.79
N GLY A 213 3.30 -10.10 -13.75
CA GLY A 213 3.07 -9.06 -12.76
C GLY A 213 3.90 -9.30 -11.50
N PHE A 214 4.39 -8.20 -10.95
CA PHE A 214 5.06 -8.11 -9.66
C PHE A 214 4.23 -7.16 -8.81
N ALA A 215 3.53 -7.70 -7.82
CA ALA A 215 2.60 -6.94 -7.01
C ALA A 215 3.06 -6.87 -5.56
N ASN A 216 2.61 -5.84 -4.85
CA ASN A 216 2.92 -5.65 -3.43
C ASN A 216 4.43 -5.74 -3.13
N CYS A 217 5.26 -5.22 -4.04
CA CYS A 217 6.71 -5.22 -3.93
C CYS A 217 7.14 -4.32 -2.78
N GLU A 218 7.46 -4.89 -1.63
CA GLU A 218 7.82 -4.19 -0.39
C GLU A 218 9.32 -4.34 -0.10
N LEU A 219 10.01 -3.21 0.13
CA LEU A 219 11.42 -3.17 0.51
C LEU A 219 11.57 -3.06 2.02
N SER A 220 12.44 -3.87 2.61
CA SER A 220 12.74 -3.88 4.05
C SER A 220 14.23 -3.82 4.33
#